data_1deaebaab7965d828484c68896b0d525
#
_entry.id   1deaebaab7965d828484c68896b0d525
#
_cell.length_a   1.000
_cell.length_b   1.000
_cell.length_c   1.000
_cell.angle_alpha   90.00
_cell.angle_beta   90.00
_cell.angle_gamma   90.00
#
_symmetry.space_group_name_H-M   'P 1'
#
loop_
_entity.id
_entity.type
_entity.pdbx_description
1 polymer ?
#
loop_
_entity_poly.entity_id
_entity_poly.type
_entity_poly.pdbx_seq_one_letter_code
_entity_poly.pdbx_strand_id
1 'polypeptide(L)'
;MSNDIIDLVVNTPEPEAAGSRTQNRFDYQNHWAICHLLELHERGVNFILAVECHDDVLEILPDASKRLNFYQIKTTGNGNINISPDNKISMKYLGKMLCHLQCFGDDVGDLTLISNRPFKEKLGKRTCQEFNCRKLVDFQGKNPRAIWDAASETITDVDLKAKVKALNFSPEIFTFKVSDLPLDNFTDTTKGKIITFLEKHQRDQAALPFYKALLAEIRKQTNREKKSLERKDFIQNHSIDKARFDKIVKEAIEQPLMKERIARIINDLGSSGLSWGTKKQYEKELKELEVDLYAKNSYYHLLSEKIFAAYSKIDIGSLNFHEIIERIYISIKNDTLVKEACLQKAELYVKACIALRINE
;
A
#
# COMPACT_ATOMS: atom_id res chain seq x y z
N MET A 1 2.05 -11.65 25.82
CA MET A 1 0.93 -12.23 25.04
C MET A 1 0.74 -11.63 23.63
N SER A 2 1.34 -10.48 23.27
CA SER A 2 1.21 -9.91 21.92
C SER A 2 2.11 -10.55 20.85
N ASN A 3 3.02 -11.42 21.23
CA ASN A 3 3.99 -12.04 20.31
C ASN A 3 3.41 -13.15 19.41
N ASP A 4 2.20 -13.58 19.70
CA ASP A 4 1.64 -14.83 19.20
C ASP A 4 0.95 -14.71 17.83
N ILE A 5 0.29 -13.56 17.56
CA ILE A 5 -0.56 -13.45 16.34
C ILE A 5 0.22 -13.28 15.05
N ILE A 6 1.34 -12.55 15.07
CA ILE A 6 2.16 -12.38 13.87
C ILE A 6 2.89 -13.69 13.57
N ASP A 7 3.37 -14.38 14.60
CA ASP A 7 4.01 -15.67 14.47
C ASP A 7 3.01 -16.72 13.93
N LEU A 8 1.74 -16.66 14.37
CA LEU A 8 0.67 -17.50 13.84
C LEU A 8 0.44 -17.22 12.35
N VAL A 9 0.35 -15.95 11.95
CA VAL A 9 0.17 -15.55 10.54
C VAL A 9 1.33 -16.04 9.67
N VAL A 10 2.57 -15.82 10.12
CA VAL A 10 3.79 -16.17 9.37
C VAL A 10 3.96 -17.68 9.22
N ASN A 11 3.63 -18.46 10.25
CA ASN A 11 3.79 -19.91 10.26
C ASN A 11 2.61 -20.68 9.66
N THR A 12 1.48 -20.01 9.39
CA THR A 12 0.32 -20.66 8.76
C THR A 12 0.51 -20.73 7.25
N PRO A 13 0.44 -21.91 6.61
CA PRO A 13 0.54 -22.03 5.16
C PRO A 13 -0.58 -21.28 4.43
N GLU A 14 -0.25 -20.59 3.35
CA GLU A 14 -1.26 -19.97 2.49
C GLU A 14 -2.11 -21.03 1.77
N PRO A 15 -3.44 -20.88 1.71
CA PRO A 15 -4.34 -21.90 1.13
C PRO A 15 -4.14 -22.16 -0.37
N GLU A 16 -3.63 -21.18 -1.11
CA GLU A 16 -3.35 -21.28 -2.55
C GLU A 16 -2.18 -20.37 -2.94
N ALA A 17 -1.26 -20.87 -3.77
CA ALA A 17 -0.32 -20.02 -4.48
C ALA A 17 -1.07 -19.18 -5.53
N ALA A 18 -1.00 -17.87 -5.45
CA ALA A 18 -1.68 -16.95 -6.38
C ALA A 18 -1.15 -17.15 -7.81
N GLY A 19 -1.94 -17.75 -8.68
CA GLY A 19 -1.66 -17.81 -10.11
C GLY A 19 -1.69 -16.40 -10.73
N SER A 20 -0.87 -16.16 -11.77
CA SER A 20 -0.72 -14.89 -12.48
C SER A 20 -2.07 -14.29 -12.88
N ARG A 21 -2.47 -13.18 -12.23
CA ARG A 21 -3.71 -12.46 -12.52
C ARG A 21 -3.38 -11.15 -13.26
N THR A 22 -4.32 -10.70 -14.07
CA THR A 22 -4.18 -9.47 -14.86
C THR A 22 -3.84 -8.25 -13.99
N GLN A 23 -2.84 -7.50 -14.39
CA GLN A 23 -2.26 -6.35 -13.68
C GLN A 23 -3.29 -5.33 -13.14
N ASN A 24 -4.39 -5.10 -13.87
CA ASN A 24 -5.46 -4.19 -13.44
C ASN A 24 -6.18 -4.60 -12.13
N ARG A 25 -6.22 -5.90 -11.80
CA ARG A 25 -6.84 -6.37 -10.57
C ARG A 25 -5.96 -6.09 -9.35
N PHE A 26 -4.65 -6.31 -9.50
CA PHE A 26 -3.68 -5.96 -8.46
C PHE A 26 -3.64 -4.45 -8.21
N ASP A 27 -3.71 -3.64 -9.27
CA ASP A 27 -3.72 -2.19 -9.11
C ASP A 27 -4.98 -1.73 -8.36
N TYR A 28 -6.15 -2.31 -8.64
CA TYR A 28 -7.38 -2.00 -7.89
C TYR A 28 -7.25 -2.38 -6.41
N GLN A 29 -6.72 -3.56 -6.10
CA GLN A 29 -6.49 -4.02 -4.73
C GLN A 29 -5.51 -3.11 -3.98
N ASN A 30 -4.43 -2.69 -4.64
CA ASN A 30 -3.46 -1.76 -4.07
C ASN A 30 -4.11 -0.41 -3.72
N HIS A 31 -4.95 0.12 -4.59
CA HIS A 31 -5.65 1.39 -4.34
C HIS A 31 -6.70 1.26 -3.23
N TRP A 32 -7.41 0.12 -3.17
CA TRP A 32 -8.30 -0.17 -2.06
C TRP A 32 -7.54 -0.23 -0.73
N ALA A 33 -6.38 -0.89 -0.70
CA ALA A 33 -5.53 -0.96 0.48
C ALA A 33 -5.03 0.43 0.92
N ILE A 34 -4.68 1.33 -0.02
CA ILE A 34 -4.34 2.72 0.31
C ILE A 34 -5.51 3.41 1.01
N CYS A 35 -6.72 3.33 0.46
CA CYS A 35 -7.89 3.94 1.06
C CYS A 35 -8.18 3.38 2.45
N HIS A 36 -8.01 2.08 2.63
CA HIS A 36 -8.20 1.42 3.93
C HIS A 36 -7.15 1.85 4.96
N LEU A 37 -5.88 2.04 4.56
CA LEU A 37 -4.84 2.60 5.44
C LEU A 37 -5.20 4.01 5.94
N LEU A 38 -5.76 4.87 5.08
CA LEU A 38 -6.25 6.19 5.50
C LEU A 38 -7.37 6.07 6.53
N GLU A 39 -8.33 5.17 6.31
CA GLU A 39 -9.44 4.92 7.24
C GLU A 39 -8.93 4.39 8.60
N LEU A 40 -7.97 3.47 8.62
CA LEU A 40 -7.38 2.93 9.83
C LEU A 40 -6.64 4.00 10.63
N HIS A 41 -5.88 4.85 9.94
CA HIS A 41 -5.18 5.96 10.56
C HIS A 41 -6.17 6.98 11.17
N GLU A 42 -7.23 7.35 10.47
CA GLU A 42 -8.26 8.27 10.96
C GLU A 42 -9.02 7.71 12.17
N ARG A 43 -9.20 6.40 12.24
CA ARG A 43 -9.77 5.71 13.41
C ARG A 43 -8.82 5.68 14.61
N GLY A 44 -7.55 6.02 14.43
CA GLY A 44 -6.55 6.04 15.49
C GLY A 44 -6.19 4.66 16.05
N VAL A 45 -6.56 3.57 15.38
CA VAL A 45 -6.29 2.19 15.84
C VAL A 45 -4.85 1.79 15.56
N ASN A 46 -4.29 0.88 16.38
CA ASN A 46 -3.04 0.22 16.09
C ASN A 46 -3.29 -0.90 15.08
N PHE A 47 -2.52 -0.95 14.00
CA PHE A 47 -2.74 -1.90 12.91
C PHE A 47 -1.44 -2.37 12.26
N ILE A 48 -1.52 -3.51 11.60
CA ILE A 48 -0.57 -4.00 10.60
C ILE A 48 -1.41 -4.43 9.39
N LEU A 49 -1.13 -3.87 8.22
CA LEU A 49 -1.80 -4.21 6.97
C LEU A 49 -0.82 -4.93 6.04
N ALA A 50 -1.20 -6.11 5.57
CA ALA A 50 -0.47 -6.88 4.57
C ALA A 50 -1.32 -7.07 3.31
N VAL A 51 -0.70 -6.94 2.13
CA VAL A 51 -1.34 -7.15 0.83
C VAL A 51 -0.83 -8.45 0.21
N GLU A 52 -1.74 -9.23 -0.41
CA GLU A 52 -1.44 -10.54 -0.99
C GLU A 52 -0.82 -11.52 0.04
N CYS A 53 -1.31 -11.46 1.29
CA CYS A 53 -0.91 -12.36 2.38
C CYS A 53 -2.15 -13.08 2.92
N HIS A 54 -2.22 -14.38 2.78
CA HIS A 54 -3.37 -15.24 3.06
C HIS A 54 -4.62 -14.88 2.22
N ASP A 55 -4.89 -13.61 2.00
CA ASP A 55 -5.93 -13.10 1.12
C ASP A 55 -5.47 -11.83 0.38
N ASP A 56 -6.36 -11.19 -0.40
CA ASP A 56 -6.04 -9.98 -1.16
C ASP A 56 -5.54 -8.88 -0.21
N VAL A 57 -6.15 -8.72 0.99
CA VAL A 57 -5.67 -7.85 2.07
C VAL A 57 -5.92 -8.52 3.43
N LEU A 58 -4.94 -8.49 4.30
CA LEU A 58 -5.01 -8.89 5.71
C LEU A 58 -4.78 -7.67 6.60
N GLU A 59 -5.71 -7.42 7.51
CA GLU A 59 -5.59 -6.44 8.59
C GLU A 59 -5.38 -7.17 9.92
N ILE A 60 -4.34 -6.81 10.64
CA ILE A 60 -4.05 -7.29 11.98
C ILE A 60 -4.26 -6.14 12.95
N LEU A 61 -5.10 -6.34 13.96
CA LEU A 61 -5.37 -5.39 15.04
C LEU A 61 -4.80 -5.94 16.35
N PRO A 62 -3.54 -5.63 16.71
CA PRO A 62 -2.86 -6.28 17.84
C PRO A 62 -3.56 -6.10 19.19
N ASP A 63 -4.28 -5.00 19.35
CA ASP A 63 -4.93 -4.61 20.62
C ASP A 63 -6.39 -5.05 20.70
N ALA A 64 -6.93 -5.66 19.64
CA ALA A 64 -8.31 -6.16 19.61
C ALA A 64 -8.42 -7.59 20.17
N SER A 65 -9.60 -7.96 20.66
CA SER A 65 -9.90 -9.34 21.11
C SER A 65 -9.94 -10.32 19.96
N LYS A 66 -10.50 -9.88 18.81
CA LYS A 66 -10.45 -10.56 17.51
C LYS A 66 -9.53 -9.77 16.61
N ARG A 67 -8.40 -10.35 16.26
CA ARG A 67 -7.22 -9.64 15.78
C ARG A 67 -7.02 -9.65 14.27
N LEU A 68 -7.72 -10.54 13.54
CA LEU A 68 -7.49 -10.77 12.13
C LEU A 68 -8.75 -10.47 11.31
N ASN A 69 -8.66 -9.53 10.39
CA ASN A 69 -9.69 -9.26 9.41
C ASN A 69 -9.16 -9.57 8.00
N PHE A 70 -9.88 -10.38 7.24
CA PHE A 70 -9.50 -10.79 5.89
C PHE A 70 -10.43 -10.17 4.87
N TYR A 71 -9.84 -9.56 3.84
CA TYR A 71 -10.55 -8.90 2.75
C TYR A 71 -10.24 -9.57 1.44
N GLN A 72 -11.27 -10.20 0.85
CA GLN A 72 -11.19 -10.73 -0.50
C GLN A 72 -11.81 -9.73 -1.46
N ILE A 73 -11.04 -9.18 -2.39
CA ILE A 73 -11.48 -8.12 -3.30
C ILE A 73 -11.74 -8.68 -4.69
N LYS A 74 -12.96 -8.52 -5.18
CA LYS A 74 -13.38 -9.01 -6.50
C LYS A 74 -13.92 -7.88 -7.36
N THR A 75 -13.29 -7.68 -8.51
CA THR A 75 -13.74 -6.73 -9.53
C THR A 75 -14.46 -7.43 -10.64
N THR A 76 -15.55 -6.85 -11.09
CA THR A 76 -16.32 -7.31 -12.26
C THR A 76 -16.59 -6.14 -13.19
N GLY A 77 -16.35 -6.34 -14.50
CA GLY A 77 -16.66 -5.33 -15.53
C GLY A 77 -18.17 -5.19 -15.74
N ASN A 78 -18.89 -6.30 -15.72
CA ASN A 78 -20.33 -6.35 -15.97
C ASN A 78 -21.05 -7.21 -14.93
N GLY A 79 -22.20 -6.71 -14.49
CA GLY A 79 -23.10 -7.43 -13.60
C GLY A 79 -22.68 -7.42 -12.13
N ASN A 80 -23.54 -7.94 -11.31
CA ASN A 80 -23.43 -7.99 -9.84
C ASN A 80 -22.93 -9.37 -9.40
N ILE A 81 -22.28 -9.43 -8.25
CA ILE A 81 -21.90 -10.70 -7.63
C ILE A 81 -23.14 -11.29 -6.96
N ASN A 82 -23.61 -12.43 -7.47
CA ASN A 82 -24.75 -13.13 -6.89
C ASN A 82 -24.29 -14.07 -5.78
N ILE A 83 -24.76 -13.85 -4.56
CA ILE A 83 -24.51 -14.71 -3.41
C ILE A 83 -25.65 -15.72 -3.30
N SER A 84 -25.39 -16.93 -3.78
CA SER A 84 -26.35 -18.05 -3.77
C SER A 84 -25.59 -19.37 -3.71
N PRO A 85 -26.10 -20.39 -3.01
CA PRO A 85 -25.53 -21.74 -3.01
C PRO A 85 -25.30 -22.32 -4.41
N ASP A 86 -26.14 -21.92 -5.39
CA ASP A 86 -26.04 -22.37 -6.78
C ASP A 86 -24.91 -21.68 -7.55
N ASN A 87 -24.35 -20.57 -7.04
CA ASN A 87 -23.28 -19.83 -7.70
C ASN A 87 -21.90 -20.34 -7.27
N LYS A 88 -21.35 -21.26 -8.04
CA LYS A 88 -20.04 -21.88 -7.75
C LYS A 88 -18.90 -20.88 -7.59
N ILE A 89 -18.92 -19.74 -8.30
CA ILE A 89 -17.85 -18.73 -8.25
C ILE A 89 -17.87 -18.02 -6.91
N SER A 90 -19.04 -17.52 -6.49
CA SER A 90 -19.18 -16.86 -5.18
C SER A 90 -18.90 -17.83 -4.03
N MET A 91 -19.38 -19.07 -4.14
CA MET A 91 -19.12 -20.09 -3.13
C MET A 91 -17.61 -20.41 -3.00
N LYS A 92 -16.86 -20.41 -4.09
CA LYS A 92 -15.40 -20.54 -4.04
C LYS A 92 -14.72 -19.45 -3.23
N TYR A 93 -15.15 -18.19 -3.37
CA TYR A 93 -14.61 -17.10 -2.57
C TYR A 93 -14.88 -17.29 -1.09
N LEU A 94 -16.12 -17.63 -0.75
CA LEU A 94 -16.50 -17.91 0.64
C LEU A 94 -15.80 -19.16 1.20
N GLY A 95 -15.65 -20.22 0.40
CA GLY A 95 -14.92 -21.42 0.80
C GLY A 95 -13.46 -21.12 1.16
N LYS A 96 -12.78 -20.27 0.39
CA LYS A 96 -11.42 -19.80 0.72
C LYS A 96 -11.41 -19.05 2.06
N MET A 97 -12.37 -18.16 2.28
CA MET A 97 -12.49 -17.41 3.53
C MET A 97 -12.78 -18.31 4.74
N LEU A 98 -13.54 -19.38 4.56
CA LEU A 98 -13.76 -20.41 5.60
C LEU A 98 -12.46 -21.12 6.01
N CYS A 99 -11.51 -21.28 5.07
CA CYS A 99 -10.21 -21.82 5.42
C CYS A 99 -9.45 -20.92 6.41
N HIS A 100 -9.59 -19.59 6.32
CA HIS A 100 -8.99 -18.70 7.30
C HIS A 100 -9.58 -18.90 8.69
N LEU A 101 -10.91 -19.06 8.79
CA LEU A 101 -11.56 -19.37 10.06
C LEU A 101 -11.03 -20.68 10.66
N GLN A 102 -10.82 -21.69 9.83
CA GLN A 102 -10.23 -22.97 10.27
C GLN A 102 -8.78 -22.79 10.77
N CYS A 103 -7.99 -21.98 10.09
CA CYS A 103 -6.57 -21.81 10.42
C CYS A 103 -6.32 -20.92 11.63
N PHE A 104 -7.16 -19.90 11.82
CA PHE A 104 -6.94 -18.84 12.80
C PHE A 104 -7.96 -18.81 13.94
N GLY A 105 -9.04 -19.60 13.84
CA GLY A 105 -10.03 -19.80 14.91
C GLY A 105 -10.64 -18.52 15.44
N ASP A 106 -10.61 -18.38 16.77
CA ASP A 106 -11.22 -17.25 17.49
C ASP A 106 -10.54 -15.90 17.26
N ASP A 107 -9.34 -15.90 16.70
CA ASP A 107 -8.63 -14.67 16.34
C ASP A 107 -9.25 -13.96 15.12
N VAL A 108 -10.08 -14.66 14.33
CA VAL A 108 -10.76 -14.06 13.17
C VAL A 108 -11.86 -13.13 13.63
N GLY A 109 -11.75 -11.85 13.23
CA GLY A 109 -12.74 -10.82 13.51
C GLY A 109 -13.79 -10.71 12.41
N ASP A 110 -13.35 -10.49 11.17
CA ASP A 110 -14.25 -10.31 10.03
C ASP A 110 -13.67 -10.97 8.76
N LEU A 111 -14.56 -11.56 7.98
CA LEU A 111 -14.29 -12.12 6.67
C LEU A 111 -15.09 -11.33 5.64
N THR A 112 -14.45 -10.35 5.00
CA THR A 112 -15.16 -9.40 4.15
C THR A 112 -14.91 -9.67 2.67
N LEU A 113 -15.98 -9.94 1.92
CA LEU A 113 -15.96 -9.94 0.46
C LEU A 113 -16.26 -8.53 -0.06
N ILE A 114 -15.26 -7.93 -0.72
CA ILE A 114 -15.36 -6.60 -1.32
C ILE A 114 -15.67 -6.73 -2.81
N SER A 115 -16.59 -5.90 -3.32
CA SER A 115 -16.90 -5.80 -4.74
C SER A 115 -16.97 -4.35 -5.21
N ASN A 116 -16.61 -4.10 -6.48
CA ASN A 116 -16.82 -2.80 -7.13
C ASN A 116 -18.27 -2.60 -7.62
N ARG A 117 -19.13 -3.61 -7.47
CA ARG A 117 -20.54 -3.60 -7.89
C ARG A 117 -21.43 -4.13 -6.77
N PRO A 118 -22.71 -3.75 -6.73
CA PRO A 118 -23.65 -4.29 -5.77
C PRO A 118 -23.69 -5.81 -5.78
N PHE A 119 -23.93 -6.38 -4.63
CA PHE A 119 -24.24 -7.80 -4.49
C PHE A 119 -25.70 -8.08 -4.77
N LYS A 120 -26.02 -9.31 -5.16
CA LYS A 120 -27.39 -9.80 -5.30
C LYS A 120 -27.65 -10.99 -4.40
N GLU A 121 -28.77 -10.93 -3.68
CA GLU A 121 -29.35 -12.05 -2.95
C GLU A 121 -30.60 -12.53 -3.68
N LYS A 122 -30.75 -13.84 -3.81
CA LYS A 122 -31.94 -14.46 -4.43
C LYS A 122 -32.99 -14.68 -3.34
N LEU A 123 -34.07 -13.90 -3.36
CA LEU A 123 -35.20 -14.01 -2.41
C LEU A 123 -36.22 -15.08 -2.78
N GLY A 124 -36.33 -15.43 -4.08
CA GLY A 124 -37.28 -16.42 -4.58
C GLY A 124 -36.88 -16.94 -5.95
N LYS A 125 -37.82 -17.64 -6.63
CA LYS A 125 -37.52 -18.22 -7.96
C LYS A 125 -37.11 -17.17 -9.00
N ARG A 126 -37.68 -15.95 -8.95
CA ARG A 126 -37.47 -14.86 -9.92
C ARG A 126 -37.08 -13.52 -9.30
N THR A 127 -37.06 -13.40 -7.97
CA THR A 127 -36.83 -12.15 -7.27
C THR A 127 -35.41 -12.13 -6.71
N CYS A 128 -34.63 -11.10 -7.08
CA CYS A 128 -33.32 -10.81 -6.50
C CYS A 128 -33.36 -9.42 -5.86
N GLN A 129 -32.69 -9.28 -4.72
CA GLN A 129 -32.46 -8.00 -4.05
C GLN A 129 -30.98 -7.61 -4.19
N GLU A 130 -30.75 -6.37 -4.59
CA GLU A 130 -29.40 -5.77 -4.58
C GLU A 130 -29.11 -5.14 -3.21
N PHE A 131 -27.84 -5.18 -2.81
CA PHE A 131 -27.39 -4.54 -1.60
C PHE A 131 -25.91 -4.13 -1.70
N ASN A 132 -25.53 -3.10 -0.95
CA ASN A 132 -24.17 -2.56 -0.95
C ASN A 132 -23.36 -2.98 0.29
N CYS A 133 -24.03 -3.25 1.41
CA CYS A 133 -23.40 -3.76 2.63
C CYS A 133 -24.39 -4.64 3.39
N ARG A 134 -23.97 -5.85 3.73
CA ARG A 134 -24.79 -6.78 4.51
C ARG A 134 -23.93 -7.89 5.12
N LYS A 135 -24.28 -8.34 6.31
CA LYS A 135 -23.73 -9.56 6.90
C LYS A 135 -24.48 -10.80 6.42
N LEU A 136 -23.81 -11.94 6.41
CA LEU A 136 -24.45 -13.20 5.99
C LEU A 136 -25.64 -13.57 6.90
N VAL A 137 -25.55 -13.26 8.19
CA VAL A 137 -26.63 -13.51 9.15
C VAL A 137 -27.92 -12.78 8.78
N ASP A 138 -27.83 -11.63 8.08
CA ASP A 138 -28.98 -10.78 7.73
C ASP A 138 -29.65 -11.18 6.39
N PHE A 139 -29.22 -12.28 5.76
CA PHE A 139 -29.79 -12.74 4.49
C PHE A 139 -31.21 -13.26 4.71
N GLN A 140 -32.14 -12.84 3.83
CA GLN A 140 -33.55 -13.10 3.93
C GLN A 140 -34.03 -14.19 2.96
N GLY A 141 -33.38 -14.35 1.82
CA GLY A 141 -33.87 -15.22 0.74
C GLY A 141 -33.38 -16.65 0.79
N LYS A 142 -32.16 -16.88 1.27
CA LYS A 142 -31.57 -18.20 1.45
C LYS A 142 -31.07 -18.33 2.88
N ASN A 143 -31.33 -19.50 3.45
CA ASN A 143 -30.78 -19.82 4.75
C ASN A 143 -29.24 -19.61 4.72
N PRO A 144 -28.68 -18.74 5.58
CA PRO A 144 -27.23 -18.54 5.70
C PRO A 144 -26.46 -19.86 5.84
N ARG A 145 -27.03 -20.85 6.49
CA ARG A 145 -26.48 -22.21 6.61
C ARG A 145 -26.28 -22.89 5.26
N ALA A 146 -27.24 -22.76 4.33
CA ALA A 146 -27.12 -23.36 3.01
C ALA A 146 -25.98 -22.71 2.19
N ILE A 147 -25.73 -21.40 2.37
CA ILE A 147 -24.59 -20.70 1.75
C ILE A 147 -23.28 -21.20 2.33
N TRP A 148 -23.19 -21.33 3.66
CA TRP A 148 -22.03 -21.86 4.36
C TRP A 148 -21.68 -23.28 3.92
N ASP A 149 -22.68 -24.16 3.89
CA ASP A 149 -22.49 -25.55 3.47
C ASP A 149 -22.04 -25.63 2.01
N ALA A 150 -22.67 -24.86 1.11
CA ALA A 150 -22.28 -24.82 -0.29
C ALA A 150 -20.84 -24.24 -0.49
N ALA A 151 -20.46 -23.25 0.30
CA ALA A 151 -19.09 -22.71 0.30
C ALA A 151 -18.08 -23.78 0.76
N SER A 152 -18.38 -24.51 1.83
CA SER A 152 -17.55 -25.60 2.35
C SER A 152 -17.31 -26.69 1.31
N GLU A 153 -18.32 -26.99 0.48
CA GLU A 153 -18.21 -27.98 -0.59
C GLU A 153 -17.20 -27.59 -1.69
N THR A 154 -16.91 -26.32 -1.85
CA THR A 154 -15.96 -25.83 -2.87
C THR A 154 -14.49 -26.07 -2.50
N ILE A 155 -14.20 -26.40 -1.25
CA ILE A 155 -12.85 -26.66 -0.78
C ILE A 155 -12.36 -27.99 -1.38
N THR A 156 -11.21 -27.95 -2.06
CA THR A 156 -10.68 -29.10 -2.80
C THR A 156 -9.87 -30.06 -1.92
N ASP A 157 -9.17 -29.51 -0.90
CA ASP A 157 -8.46 -30.32 0.08
C ASP A 157 -9.47 -31.06 0.99
N VAL A 158 -9.39 -32.38 1.00
CA VAL A 158 -10.37 -33.25 1.70
C VAL A 158 -10.28 -33.08 3.21
N ASP A 159 -9.08 -33.01 3.76
CA ASP A 159 -8.86 -32.90 5.19
C ASP A 159 -9.27 -31.51 5.70
N LEU A 160 -8.90 -30.47 4.95
CA LEU A 160 -9.31 -29.10 5.27
C LEU A 160 -10.83 -28.92 5.16
N LYS A 161 -11.46 -29.50 4.13
CA LYS A 161 -12.91 -29.52 3.98
C LYS A 161 -13.59 -30.16 5.19
N ALA A 162 -13.10 -31.31 5.64
CA ALA A 162 -13.66 -32.01 6.80
C ALA A 162 -13.57 -31.14 8.07
N LYS A 163 -12.42 -30.50 8.28
CA LYS A 163 -12.20 -29.58 9.40
C LYS A 163 -13.11 -28.36 9.33
N VAL A 164 -13.26 -27.74 8.14
CA VAL A 164 -14.16 -26.59 7.94
C VAL A 164 -15.63 -26.98 8.18
N LYS A 165 -16.07 -28.15 7.75
CA LYS A 165 -17.42 -28.65 8.04
C LYS A 165 -17.68 -28.88 9.51
N ALA A 166 -16.65 -29.15 10.30
CA ALA A 166 -16.75 -29.33 11.75
C ALA A 166 -16.78 -28.00 12.53
N LEU A 167 -16.51 -26.87 11.87
CA LEU A 167 -16.58 -25.54 12.51
C LEU A 167 -18.00 -25.21 12.98
N ASN A 168 -18.07 -24.45 14.06
CA ASN A 168 -19.33 -23.85 14.48
C ASN A 168 -19.79 -22.84 13.43
N PHE A 169 -21.08 -22.87 13.12
CA PHE A 169 -21.71 -21.95 12.20
C PHE A 169 -21.77 -20.54 12.79
N SER A 170 -21.00 -19.61 12.21
CA SER A 170 -20.84 -18.24 12.67
C SER A 170 -21.05 -17.25 11.51
N PRO A 171 -22.29 -17.08 11.02
CA PRO A 171 -22.57 -16.26 9.83
C PRO A 171 -22.35 -14.76 10.06
N GLU A 172 -22.28 -14.31 11.30
CA GLU A 172 -22.06 -12.91 11.70
C GLU A 172 -20.67 -12.38 11.34
N ILE A 173 -19.67 -13.26 11.14
CA ILE A 173 -18.31 -12.87 10.76
C ILE A 173 -18.17 -12.58 9.27
N PHE A 174 -19.15 -12.99 8.43
CA PHE A 174 -19.09 -12.74 7.00
C PHE A 174 -19.78 -11.43 6.65
N THR A 175 -19.02 -10.52 6.06
CA THR A 175 -19.50 -9.23 5.56
C THR A 175 -19.35 -9.16 4.03
N PHE A 176 -20.37 -8.65 3.35
CA PHE A 176 -20.35 -8.31 1.93
C PHE A 176 -20.41 -6.80 1.82
N LYS A 177 -19.42 -6.17 1.22
CA LYS A 177 -19.33 -4.70 1.15
C LYS A 177 -18.94 -4.25 -0.26
N VAL A 178 -19.71 -3.31 -0.81
CA VAL A 178 -19.34 -2.64 -2.06
C VAL A 178 -18.27 -1.60 -1.76
N SER A 179 -17.22 -1.63 -2.55
CA SER A 179 -16.17 -0.62 -2.51
C SER A 179 -16.71 0.71 -3.07
N ASP A 180 -16.28 1.80 -2.49
CA ASP A 180 -16.53 3.14 -3.01
C ASP A 180 -15.56 3.56 -4.12
N LEU A 181 -14.63 2.67 -4.50
CA LEU A 181 -13.74 2.87 -5.65
C LEU A 181 -14.40 2.38 -6.94
N PRO A 182 -14.66 3.25 -7.93
CA PRO A 182 -15.13 2.83 -9.25
C PRO A 182 -14.03 2.11 -10.03
N LEU A 183 -14.37 1.05 -10.76
CA LEU A 183 -13.38 0.22 -11.48
C LEU A 183 -12.63 0.99 -12.58
N ASP A 184 -13.27 1.91 -13.23
CA ASP A 184 -12.77 2.70 -14.36
C ASP A 184 -11.99 3.96 -13.94
N ASN A 185 -12.10 4.37 -12.66
CA ASN A 185 -11.47 5.59 -12.15
C ASN A 185 -10.94 5.46 -10.72
N PHE A 186 -10.52 4.26 -10.30
CA PHE A 186 -10.04 4.02 -8.92
C PHE A 186 -8.80 4.85 -8.58
N THR A 187 -7.93 5.09 -9.55
CA THR A 187 -6.69 5.86 -9.35
C THR A 187 -6.99 7.30 -8.94
N ASP A 188 -7.87 8.00 -9.68
CA ASP A 188 -8.17 9.40 -9.38
C ASP A 188 -9.06 9.53 -8.14
N THR A 189 -9.96 8.57 -7.92
CA THR A 189 -10.74 8.50 -6.67
C THR A 189 -9.81 8.33 -5.45
N THR A 190 -8.80 7.48 -5.54
CA THR A 190 -7.80 7.32 -4.45
C THR A 190 -7.01 8.60 -4.23
N LYS A 191 -6.56 9.28 -5.31
CA LYS A 191 -5.89 10.58 -5.19
C LYS A 191 -6.80 11.63 -4.54
N GLY A 192 -8.10 11.67 -4.92
CA GLY A 192 -9.10 12.54 -4.32
C GLY A 192 -9.23 12.32 -2.81
N LYS A 193 -9.31 11.07 -2.36
CA LYS A 193 -9.33 10.72 -0.93
C LYS A 193 -8.04 11.18 -0.20
N ILE A 194 -6.89 11.02 -0.85
CA ILE A 194 -5.61 11.50 -0.30
C ILE A 194 -5.59 13.02 -0.20
N ILE A 195 -6.08 13.74 -1.21
CA ILE A 195 -6.21 15.20 -1.16
C ILE A 195 -7.06 15.59 0.05
N THR A 196 -8.27 15.03 0.18
CA THR A 196 -9.16 15.31 1.31
C THR A 196 -8.53 14.97 2.67
N PHE A 197 -7.76 13.88 2.76
CA PHE A 197 -7.02 13.53 3.96
C PHE A 197 -5.97 14.60 4.31
N LEU A 198 -5.17 15.05 3.35
CA LEU A 198 -4.10 16.03 3.56
C LEU A 198 -4.63 17.47 3.71
N GLU A 199 -5.80 17.82 3.17
CA GLU A 199 -6.47 19.10 3.39
C GLU A 199 -6.73 19.37 4.87
N LYS A 200 -7.05 18.34 5.67
CA LYS A 200 -7.20 18.45 7.13
C LYS A 200 -5.93 18.99 7.81
N HIS A 201 -4.78 18.81 7.16
CA HIS A 201 -3.48 19.29 7.61
C HIS A 201 -2.96 20.50 6.82
N GLN A 202 -3.78 21.07 5.91
CA GLN A 202 -3.41 22.18 5.01
C GLN A 202 -2.21 21.81 4.11
N ARG A 203 -2.15 20.54 3.62
CA ARG A 203 -1.04 19.95 2.86
C ARG A 203 -1.50 19.21 1.60
N ASP A 204 -2.61 19.61 1.01
CA ASP A 204 -3.17 19.08 -0.24
C ASP A 204 -2.13 19.03 -1.38
N GLN A 205 -1.20 19.99 -1.44
CA GLN A 205 -0.12 20.04 -2.41
C GLN A 205 0.86 18.86 -2.30
N ALA A 206 0.95 18.20 -1.14
CA ALA A 206 1.75 17.00 -0.95
C ALA A 206 1.03 15.71 -1.42
N ALA A 207 -0.19 15.80 -1.95
CA ALA A 207 -1.02 14.61 -2.25
C ALA A 207 -0.39 13.70 -3.30
N LEU A 208 0.20 14.23 -4.35
CA LEU A 208 0.82 13.40 -5.39
C LEU A 208 2.08 12.68 -4.90
N PRO A 209 3.03 13.34 -4.22
CA PRO A 209 4.14 12.68 -3.55
C PRO A 209 3.70 11.59 -2.57
N PHE A 210 2.77 11.92 -1.69
CA PHE A 210 2.25 10.99 -0.68
C PHE A 210 1.59 9.76 -1.32
N TYR A 211 0.75 9.96 -2.36
CA TYR A 211 0.16 8.87 -3.13
C TYR A 211 1.23 7.95 -3.72
N LYS A 212 2.27 8.51 -4.36
CA LYS A 212 3.36 7.72 -4.97
C LYS A 212 4.12 6.93 -3.91
N ALA A 213 4.40 7.53 -2.75
CA ALA A 213 5.06 6.86 -1.63
C ALA A 213 4.24 5.67 -1.12
N LEU A 214 2.94 5.84 -0.87
CA LEU A 214 2.06 4.76 -0.42
C LEU A 214 1.95 3.65 -1.47
N LEU A 215 1.77 4.01 -2.74
CA LEU A 215 1.68 3.02 -3.81
C LEU A 215 2.98 2.22 -3.96
N ALA A 216 4.13 2.86 -3.84
CA ALA A 216 5.43 2.18 -3.86
C ALA A 216 5.60 1.22 -2.69
N GLU A 217 5.17 1.61 -1.48
CA GLU A 217 5.21 0.75 -0.29
C GLU A 217 4.31 -0.49 -0.44
N ILE A 218 3.09 -0.33 -0.93
CA ILE A 218 2.17 -1.44 -1.16
C ILE A 218 2.70 -2.37 -2.27
N ARG A 219 3.14 -1.82 -3.41
CA ARG A 219 3.70 -2.62 -4.51
C ARG A 219 4.95 -3.40 -4.12
N LYS A 220 5.73 -2.90 -3.17
CA LYS A 220 6.88 -3.64 -2.63
C LYS A 220 6.46 -4.94 -1.96
N GLN A 221 5.29 -4.99 -1.32
CA GLN A 221 4.78 -6.19 -0.67
C GLN A 221 4.32 -7.24 -1.68
N THR A 222 3.66 -6.82 -2.76
CA THR A 222 3.09 -7.72 -3.77
C THR A 222 4.13 -8.38 -4.69
N ASN A 223 5.32 -7.79 -4.84
CA ASN A 223 6.34 -8.23 -5.79
C ASN A 223 7.37 -9.22 -5.21
N ARG A 224 7.21 -9.66 -3.97
CA ARG A 224 8.18 -10.57 -3.33
C ARG A 224 7.64 -11.99 -3.24
N GLU A 225 8.48 -12.97 -3.62
CA GLU A 225 8.19 -14.39 -3.35
C GLU A 225 8.16 -14.62 -1.84
N LYS A 226 7.04 -15.14 -1.35
CA LYS A 226 6.83 -15.47 0.06
C LYS A 226 7.28 -16.90 0.34
N LYS A 227 8.58 -17.13 0.46
CA LYS A 227 9.11 -18.40 0.95
C LYS A 227 9.47 -18.24 2.42
N SER A 228 8.79 -18.98 3.31
CA SER A 228 9.04 -19.05 4.77
C SER A 228 9.44 -17.69 5.37
N LEU A 229 8.44 -16.87 5.72
CA LEU A 229 8.68 -15.54 6.27
C LEU A 229 9.08 -15.65 7.74
N GLU A 230 10.25 -15.11 8.09
CA GLU A 230 10.51 -14.77 9.47
C GLU A 230 9.66 -13.56 9.87
N ARG A 231 9.23 -13.50 11.15
CA ARG A 231 8.45 -12.38 11.71
C ARG A 231 9.04 -11.00 11.36
N LYS A 232 10.36 -10.85 11.48
CA LYS A 232 11.05 -9.59 11.16
C LYS A 232 10.92 -9.21 9.69
N ASP A 233 11.04 -10.18 8.80
CA ASP A 233 10.88 -9.97 7.36
C ASP A 233 9.44 -9.61 7.00
N PHE A 234 8.45 -10.30 7.62
CA PHE A 234 7.04 -9.96 7.44
C PHE A 234 6.75 -8.49 7.78
N ILE A 235 7.15 -8.04 8.98
CA ILE A 235 6.90 -6.64 9.41
C ILE A 235 7.64 -5.66 8.51
N GLN A 236 8.91 -5.91 8.17
CA GLN A 236 9.72 -4.96 7.42
C GLN A 236 9.41 -4.89 5.92
N ASN A 237 8.99 -6.00 5.31
CA ASN A 237 8.97 -6.14 3.88
C ASN A 237 7.62 -6.56 3.30
N HIS A 238 6.71 -7.13 4.09
CA HIS A 238 5.44 -7.68 3.62
C HIS A 238 4.22 -7.04 4.27
N SER A 239 4.42 -6.02 5.10
CA SER A 239 3.31 -5.29 5.73
C SER A 239 3.64 -3.81 5.92
N ILE A 240 2.62 -3.03 6.23
CA ILE A 240 2.70 -1.65 6.69
C ILE A 240 2.05 -1.59 8.07
N ASP A 241 2.85 -1.34 9.10
CA ASP A 241 2.32 -1.08 10.43
C ASP A 241 1.98 0.40 10.63
N LYS A 242 1.24 0.67 11.72
CA LYS A 242 0.85 2.04 12.08
C LYS A 242 2.06 2.97 12.18
N ALA A 243 3.15 2.55 12.80
CA ALA A 243 4.33 3.39 13.00
C ALA A 243 4.97 3.81 11.66
N ARG A 244 5.06 2.87 10.71
CA ARG A 244 5.54 3.15 9.35
C ARG A 244 4.61 4.06 8.58
N PHE A 245 3.30 3.83 8.67
CA PHE A 245 2.30 4.68 8.03
C PHE A 245 2.34 6.10 8.61
N ASP A 246 2.36 6.24 9.94
CA ASP A 246 2.46 7.52 10.64
C ASP A 246 3.73 8.28 10.23
N LYS A 247 4.85 7.58 10.03
CA LYS A 247 6.10 8.18 9.52
C LYS A 247 5.89 8.76 8.11
N ILE A 248 5.27 8.02 7.20
CA ILE A 248 4.99 8.50 5.83
C ILE A 248 4.06 9.72 5.87
N VAL A 249 3.03 9.70 6.72
CA VAL A 249 2.11 10.82 6.94
C VAL A 249 2.87 12.03 7.47
N LYS A 250 3.70 11.84 8.50
CA LYS A 250 4.51 12.90 9.10
C LYS A 250 5.45 13.54 8.08
N GLU A 251 6.13 12.73 7.28
CA GLU A 251 6.99 13.23 6.20
C GLU A 251 6.20 14.07 5.19
N ALA A 252 4.99 13.67 4.83
CA ALA A 252 4.15 14.43 3.91
C ALA A 252 3.64 15.76 4.51
N ILE A 253 3.41 15.80 5.82
CA ILE A 253 2.87 16.98 6.52
C ILE A 253 3.99 17.96 6.90
N GLU A 254 5.11 17.48 7.44
CA GLU A 254 6.15 18.32 8.05
C GLU A 254 7.25 18.75 7.08
N GLN A 255 7.55 17.94 6.06
CA GLN A 255 8.61 18.31 5.11
C GLN A 255 8.20 19.50 4.24
N PRO A 256 9.11 20.43 3.98
CA PRO A 256 8.88 21.48 2.99
C PRO A 256 8.49 20.88 1.64
N LEU A 257 7.50 21.45 1.01
CA LEU A 257 7.11 21.02 -0.33
C LEU A 257 8.30 21.16 -1.29
N MET A 258 8.40 20.23 -2.22
CA MET A 258 9.51 20.27 -3.19
C MET A 258 9.60 21.62 -3.92
N LYS A 259 8.45 22.24 -4.21
CA LYS A 259 8.38 23.59 -4.78
C LYS A 259 9.08 24.64 -3.89
N GLU A 260 8.88 24.58 -2.58
CA GLU A 260 9.50 25.49 -1.60
C GLU A 260 11.00 25.21 -1.50
N ARG A 261 11.40 23.94 -1.49
CA ARG A 261 12.82 23.53 -1.50
C ARG A 261 13.52 24.00 -2.77
N ILE A 262 12.91 23.79 -3.95
CA ILE A 262 13.44 24.29 -5.23
C ILE A 262 13.61 25.80 -5.19
N ALA A 263 12.57 26.53 -4.74
CA ALA A 263 12.63 27.99 -4.66
C ALA A 263 13.79 28.46 -3.76
N ARG A 264 14.01 27.82 -2.61
CA ARG A 264 15.13 28.12 -1.70
C ARG A 264 16.46 27.85 -2.37
N ILE A 265 16.66 26.66 -2.94
CA ILE A 265 17.90 26.29 -3.65
C ILE A 265 18.21 27.26 -4.78
N ILE A 266 17.22 27.63 -5.60
CA ILE A 266 17.41 28.58 -6.70
C ILE A 266 17.76 29.97 -6.19
N ASN A 267 17.21 30.41 -5.06
CA ASN A 267 17.56 31.65 -4.41
C ASN A 267 19.03 31.64 -3.92
N ASP A 268 19.46 30.57 -3.25
CA ASP A 268 20.81 30.39 -2.72
C ASP A 268 21.85 30.34 -3.86
N LEU A 269 21.54 29.65 -4.97
CA LEU A 269 22.33 29.66 -6.20
C LEU A 269 22.40 31.08 -6.81
N GLY A 270 21.27 31.83 -6.74
CA GLY A 270 21.22 33.23 -7.18
C GLY A 270 22.17 34.13 -6.36
N SER A 271 22.14 33.98 -5.05
CA SER A 271 23.04 34.70 -4.11
C SER A 271 24.50 34.32 -4.30
N SER A 272 24.79 33.16 -4.87
CA SER A 272 26.14 32.70 -5.24
C SER A 272 26.61 33.25 -6.60
N GLY A 273 25.90 34.17 -7.25
CA GLY A 273 26.30 34.82 -8.50
C GLY A 273 26.08 34.01 -9.78
N LEU A 274 25.33 32.89 -9.73
CA LEU A 274 25.03 32.10 -10.94
C LEU A 274 24.17 32.86 -11.95
N SER A 275 24.45 32.67 -13.23
CA SER A 275 23.67 33.23 -14.32
C SER A 275 22.25 32.73 -14.30
N TRP A 276 21.30 33.51 -14.82
CA TRP A 276 19.89 33.12 -14.94
C TRP A 276 19.71 31.83 -15.75
N GLY A 277 20.48 31.63 -16.83
CA GLY A 277 20.46 30.43 -17.66
C GLY A 277 20.85 29.17 -16.87
N THR A 278 21.91 29.26 -16.08
CA THR A 278 22.38 28.15 -15.22
C THR A 278 21.33 27.83 -14.15
N LYS A 279 20.73 28.85 -13.52
CA LYS A 279 19.65 28.63 -12.53
C LYS A 279 18.44 27.92 -13.12
N LYS A 280 18.00 28.25 -14.35
CA LYS A 280 16.93 27.56 -15.06
C LYS A 280 17.25 26.08 -15.32
N GLN A 281 18.50 25.78 -15.64
CA GLN A 281 18.94 24.39 -15.82
C GLN A 281 18.88 23.61 -14.50
N TYR A 282 19.35 24.19 -13.38
CA TYR A 282 19.19 23.60 -12.05
C TYR A 282 17.72 23.39 -11.68
N GLU A 283 16.86 24.37 -11.93
CA GLU A 283 15.42 24.27 -11.66
C GLU A 283 14.78 23.10 -12.43
N LYS A 284 15.19 22.90 -13.68
CA LYS A 284 14.72 21.76 -14.49
C LYS A 284 15.14 20.43 -13.87
N GLU A 285 16.43 20.27 -13.53
CA GLU A 285 16.94 19.04 -12.93
C GLU A 285 16.31 18.77 -11.55
N LEU A 286 16.08 19.79 -10.73
CA LEU A 286 15.42 19.68 -9.44
C LEU A 286 13.94 19.23 -9.58
N LYS A 287 13.22 19.68 -10.61
CA LYS A 287 11.87 19.21 -10.92
C LYS A 287 11.86 17.74 -11.40
N GLU A 288 12.87 17.30 -12.14
CA GLU A 288 13.02 15.90 -12.51
C GLU A 288 13.32 15.03 -11.28
N LEU A 289 14.15 15.53 -10.36
CA LEU A 289 14.43 14.88 -9.08
C LEU A 289 13.19 14.66 -8.22
N GLU A 290 12.18 15.52 -8.29
CA GLU A 290 10.92 15.31 -7.55
C GLU A 290 10.29 13.96 -7.86
N VAL A 291 10.39 13.50 -9.10
CA VAL A 291 9.91 12.17 -9.51
C VAL A 291 10.79 11.06 -8.93
N ASP A 292 12.11 11.27 -8.98
CA ASP A 292 13.11 10.27 -8.55
C ASP A 292 13.15 10.09 -7.02
N LEU A 293 12.74 11.10 -6.24
CA LEU A 293 12.64 11.02 -4.77
C LEU A 293 11.69 9.90 -4.27
N TYR A 294 10.68 9.57 -5.06
CA TYR A 294 9.71 8.52 -4.71
C TYR A 294 10.09 7.14 -5.24
N ALA A 295 11.13 7.04 -6.05
CA ALA A 295 11.66 5.78 -6.55
C ALA A 295 12.82 5.30 -5.65
N LYS A 296 12.59 4.25 -4.83
CA LYS A 296 13.57 3.72 -3.85
C LYS A 296 14.96 3.39 -4.43
N ASN A 297 15.04 3.12 -5.73
CA ASN A 297 16.30 2.81 -6.43
C ASN A 297 16.77 3.97 -7.32
N SER A 298 16.28 5.18 -7.08
CA SER A 298 16.76 6.34 -7.83
C SER A 298 18.20 6.66 -7.49
N TYR A 299 18.91 7.27 -8.42
CA TYR A 299 20.27 7.76 -8.18
C TYR A 299 20.34 8.71 -6.99
N TYR A 300 19.29 9.49 -6.72
CA TYR A 300 19.25 10.37 -5.55
C TYR A 300 19.45 9.58 -4.24
N HIS A 301 18.69 8.52 -4.02
CA HIS A 301 18.82 7.71 -2.79
C HIS A 301 20.17 7.00 -2.69
N LEU A 302 20.66 6.47 -3.81
CA LEU A 302 21.95 5.79 -3.86
C LEU A 302 23.12 6.75 -3.61
N LEU A 303 23.03 7.99 -4.09
CA LEU A 303 24.06 9.03 -3.91
C LEU A 303 23.97 9.73 -2.54
N SER A 304 22.81 9.72 -1.90
CA SER A 304 22.52 10.51 -0.69
C SER A 304 23.54 10.30 0.43
N GLU A 305 23.90 9.05 0.72
CA GLU A 305 24.89 8.73 1.76
C GLU A 305 26.29 9.21 1.38
N LYS A 306 26.67 9.06 0.10
CA LYS A 306 27.99 9.52 -0.40
C LYS A 306 28.10 11.04 -0.36
N ILE A 307 27.04 11.75 -0.74
CA ILE A 307 26.94 13.20 -0.68
C ILE A 307 27.09 13.67 0.77
N PHE A 308 26.37 13.05 1.71
CA PHE A 308 26.43 13.38 3.12
C PHE A 308 27.83 13.13 3.70
N ALA A 309 28.44 11.99 3.38
CA ALA A 309 29.80 11.67 3.82
C ALA A 309 30.85 12.60 3.23
N ALA A 310 30.66 13.14 2.02
CA ALA A 310 31.55 14.14 1.43
C ALA A 310 31.31 15.51 2.07
N TYR A 311 30.06 15.92 2.26
CA TYR A 311 29.70 17.19 2.90
C TYR A 311 30.29 17.33 4.30
N SER A 312 30.22 16.27 5.12
CA SER A 312 30.77 16.28 6.49
C SER A 312 32.27 16.46 6.58
N LYS A 313 33.03 16.32 5.46
CA LYS A 313 34.48 16.47 5.40
C LYS A 313 34.94 17.81 4.84
N ILE A 314 34.02 18.62 4.32
CA ILE A 314 34.35 19.90 3.69
C ILE A 314 34.28 20.99 4.74
N ASP A 315 35.37 21.79 4.82
CA ASP A 315 35.33 23.06 5.52
C ASP A 315 34.51 24.04 4.70
N ILE A 316 33.31 24.36 5.19
CA ILE A 316 32.36 25.25 4.51
C ILE A 316 32.63 26.74 4.79
N GLY A 317 33.39 27.09 5.81
CA GLY A 317 33.89 28.43 6.19
C GLY A 317 33.25 29.59 5.42
N SER A 318 34.02 30.17 4.49
CA SER A 318 33.59 31.30 3.67
C SER A 318 33.00 30.94 2.31
N LEU A 319 32.73 29.65 2.07
CA LEU A 319 32.21 29.19 0.77
C LEU A 319 30.75 29.57 0.55
N ASN A 320 30.42 30.02 -0.65
CA ASN A 320 29.03 30.18 -1.06
C ASN A 320 28.40 28.83 -1.44
N PHE A 321 27.08 28.83 -1.58
CA PHE A 321 26.32 27.60 -1.80
C PHE A 321 26.74 26.83 -3.06
N HIS A 322 27.04 27.55 -4.14
CA HIS A 322 27.54 26.93 -5.38
C HIS A 322 28.92 26.30 -5.21
N GLU A 323 29.85 27.00 -4.53
CA GLU A 323 31.18 26.48 -4.26
C GLU A 323 31.15 25.20 -3.40
N ILE A 324 30.21 25.10 -2.46
CA ILE A 324 29.98 23.88 -1.66
C ILE A 324 29.57 22.74 -2.58
N ILE A 325 28.59 22.97 -3.48
CA ILE A 325 28.13 21.96 -4.44
C ILE A 325 29.29 21.47 -5.31
N GLU A 326 30.11 22.40 -5.87
CA GLU A 326 31.22 22.05 -6.73
C GLU A 326 32.31 21.27 -5.97
N ARG A 327 32.62 21.62 -4.74
CA ARG A 327 33.59 20.88 -3.92
C ARG A 327 33.14 19.48 -3.61
N ILE A 328 31.85 19.31 -3.23
CA ILE A 328 31.27 17.97 -3.00
C ILE A 328 31.38 17.18 -4.30
N TYR A 329 30.92 17.74 -5.42
CA TYR A 329 30.94 17.06 -6.72
C TYR A 329 32.36 16.60 -7.08
N ILE A 330 33.35 17.48 -6.98
CA ILE A 330 34.76 17.16 -7.24
C ILE A 330 35.25 16.01 -6.36
N SER A 331 34.84 15.97 -5.10
CA SER A 331 35.27 14.93 -4.16
C SER A 331 34.67 13.54 -4.48
N ILE A 332 33.49 13.48 -5.10
CA ILE A 332 32.78 12.21 -5.40
C ILE A 332 32.78 11.83 -6.88
N LYS A 333 33.16 12.72 -7.82
CA LYS A 333 33.02 12.50 -9.28
C LYS A 333 33.74 11.25 -9.83
N ASN A 334 34.75 10.77 -9.11
CA ASN A 334 35.48 9.55 -9.49
C ASN A 334 34.84 8.25 -9.00
N ASP A 335 33.82 8.32 -8.14
CA ASP A 335 33.05 7.17 -7.69
C ASP A 335 32.30 6.52 -8.87
N THR A 336 32.25 5.19 -8.88
CA THR A 336 31.61 4.43 -9.96
C THR A 336 30.14 4.78 -10.12
N LEU A 337 29.40 4.90 -9.01
CA LEU A 337 27.98 5.23 -9.01
C LEU A 337 27.73 6.65 -9.54
N VAL A 338 28.61 7.62 -9.18
CA VAL A 338 28.51 8.99 -9.68
C VAL A 338 28.77 9.07 -11.18
N LYS A 339 29.77 8.33 -11.67
CA LYS A 339 30.05 8.21 -13.12
C LYS A 339 28.85 7.61 -13.86
N GLU A 340 28.23 6.57 -13.32
CA GLU A 340 27.06 5.96 -13.90
C GLU A 340 25.87 6.93 -13.91
N ALA A 341 25.60 7.65 -12.82
CA ALA A 341 24.58 8.67 -12.75
C ALA A 341 24.82 9.81 -13.77
N CYS A 342 26.07 10.27 -13.94
CA CYS A 342 26.42 11.27 -14.94
C CYS A 342 26.19 10.78 -16.38
N LEU A 343 26.44 9.50 -16.65
CA LEU A 343 26.20 8.92 -17.97
C LEU A 343 24.71 8.79 -18.29
N GLN A 344 23.89 8.45 -17.29
CA GLN A 344 22.43 8.20 -17.46
C GLN A 344 21.60 9.49 -17.41
N LYS A 345 21.98 10.45 -16.57
CA LYS A 345 21.18 11.64 -16.24
C LYS A 345 21.86 12.98 -16.54
N ALA A 346 23.15 13.06 -16.61
CA ALA A 346 24.03 14.21 -16.75
C ALA A 346 24.67 14.68 -15.43
N GLU A 347 25.79 15.42 -15.56
CA GLU A 347 26.51 15.99 -14.41
C GLU A 347 25.65 16.94 -13.57
N LEU A 348 24.85 17.76 -14.24
CA LEU A 348 23.98 18.74 -13.57
C LEU A 348 22.93 18.09 -12.68
N TYR A 349 22.43 16.91 -13.07
CA TYR A 349 21.53 16.12 -12.23
C TYR A 349 22.21 15.73 -10.90
N VAL A 350 23.46 15.26 -10.94
CA VAL A 350 24.22 14.92 -9.72
C VAL A 350 24.42 16.16 -8.85
N LYS A 351 24.74 17.31 -9.45
CA LYS A 351 24.86 18.57 -8.73
C LYS A 351 23.54 19.04 -8.13
N ALA A 352 22.41 18.79 -8.80
CA ALA A 352 21.07 19.03 -8.26
C ALA A 352 20.76 18.07 -7.08
N CYS A 353 21.18 16.80 -7.15
CA CYS A 353 21.10 15.89 -6.00
C CYS A 353 21.89 16.42 -4.80
N ILE A 354 23.10 16.94 -5.03
CA ILE A 354 23.95 17.55 -3.98
C ILE A 354 23.22 18.75 -3.37
N ALA A 355 22.74 19.69 -4.21
CA ALA A 355 22.04 20.89 -3.78
C ALA A 355 20.82 20.56 -2.93
N LEU A 356 20.05 19.54 -3.34
CA LEU A 356 18.87 19.09 -2.61
C LEU A 356 19.24 18.46 -1.27
N ARG A 357 20.27 17.62 -1.22
CA ARG A 357 20.70 16.89 -0.02
C ARG A 357 21.30 17.78 1.06
N ILE A 358 22.08 18.80 0.69
CA ILE A 358 22.65 19.74 1.65
C ILE A 358 21.65 20.80 2.13
N ASN A 359 20.50 20.91 1.50
CA ASN A 359 19.37 21.79 1.89
C ASN A 359 18.32 21.06 2.73
N GLU A 360 18.49 19.76 2.96
CA GLU A 360 17.73 18.94 3.93
C GLU A 360 18.17 19.19 5.37
#